data_12662d7947df386d69a3dfac6baca74b
#
_entry.id   12662d7947df386d69a3dfac6baca74b
#
_cell.length_a   1.000
_cell.length_b   1.000
_cell.length_c   1.000
_cell.angle_alpha   90.00
_cell.angle_beta   90.00
_cell.angle_gamma   90.00
#
_symmetry.space_group_name_H-M   'P 1'
#
loop_
_entity.id
_entity.type
_entity.pdbx_description
1 polymer ?
#
loop_
_entity_poly.entity_id
_entity_poly.type
_entity_poly.pdbx_seq_one_letter_code
_entity_poly.pdbx_strand_id
1 'polypeptide(L)'
;MNVILTIVNLRSKIKLCKNTLSERRKGEKKFMKKTMKKLVALVAIFAMLITAIPVSAANDAATHTWVTDKLVGYVPVKSDAKQLSLATTMAKNVSVKVANPKIGKIVYEDLTFMKLIHFVPKRAGKTVVTTKVGKKTFKTNVTVYKYTDPISSVKVGDTTISGSKFAKTDRIYLDYDKYAGKTINLKFNTKKDWYCCYMELKDKDGNDIPNLIKQKEGGSFKGVYVHGGKGNFICNIVFENMKNKGVETLSIVFK
;
A
#
# COMPACT_ATOMS: atom_id res chain seq x y z
N MET A 1 19.23 6.37 10.89
CA MET A 1 19.73 6.39 9.49
C MET A 1 18.73 5.84 8.48
N ASN A 2 17.97 4.79 8.81
CA ASN A 2 17.01 4.17 7.87
C ASN A 2 15.76 5.01 7.51
N VAL A 3 15.27 5.88 8.39
CA VAL A 3 14.09 6.74 8.12
C VAL A 3 14.39 7.77 7.03
N ILE A 4 15.59 8.33 7.03
CA ILE A 4 16.05 9.28 5.99
C ILE A 4 16.15 8.55 4.64
N LEU A 5 16.63 7.30 4.64
CA LEU A 5 16.71 6.47 3.42
C LEU A 5 15.31 6.16 2.87
N THR A 6 14.33 5.90 3.71
CA THR A 6 12.93 5.63 3.32
C THR A 6 12.29 6.88 2.71
N ILE A 7 12.52 8.06 3.29
CA ILE A 7 12.03 9.34 2.77
C ILE A 7 12.71 9.71 1.44
N VAL A 8 14.02 9.46 1.32
CA VAL A 8 14.77 9.66 0.07
C VAL A 8 14.29 8.71 -1.01
N ASN A 9 14.01 7.45 -0.66
CA ASN A 9 13.48 6.44 -1.58
C ASN A 9 12.05 6.79 -2.06
N LEU A 10 11.22 7.35 -1.16
CA LEU A 10 9.88 7.86 -1.53
C LEU A 10 9.99 9.06 -2.48
N ARG A 11 10.92 9.99 -2.25
CA ARG A 11 11.17 11.13 -3.14
C ARG A 11 11.68 10.71 -4.51
N SER A 12 12.55 9.70 -4.60
CA SER A 12 13.04 9.16 -5.88
C SER A 12 11.92 8.46 -6.66
N LYS A 13 11.03 7.72 -5.97
CA LYS A 13 9.84 7.07 -6.57
C LYS A 13 8.84 8.11 -7.10
N ILE A 14 8.63 9.22 -6.37
CA ILE A 14 7.79 10.34 -6.81
C ILE A 14 8.40 11.07 -8.03
N LYS A 15 9.73 11.22 -8.08
CA LYS A 15 10.43 11.84 -9.22
C LYS A 15 10.37 10.96 -10.47
N LEU A 16 10.40 9.63 -10.29
CA LEU A 16 10.24 8.66 -11.37
C LEU A 16 8.83 8.72 -11.98
N CYS A 17 7.77 8.82 -11.16
CA CYS A 17 6.39 9.03 -11.62
C CYS A 17 6.23 10.34 -12.43
N LYS A 18 6.93 11.42 -12.05
CA LYS A 18 6.89 12.69 -12.79
C LYS A 18 7.56 12.62 -14.16
N ASN A 19 8.66 11.86 -14.29
CA ASN A 19 9.40 11.75 -15.55
C ASN A 19 8.69 10.87 -16.58
N THR A 20 7.98 9.81 -16.15
CA THR A 20 7.17 8.96 -17.04
C THR A 20 5.92 9.70 -17.60
N LEU A 21 5.42 10.70 -16.88
CA LEU A 21 4.28 11.53 -17.31
C LEU A 21 4.66 12.57 -18.39
N SER A 22 5.95 12.88 -18.57
CA SER A 22 6.40 13.91 -19.52
C SER A 22 6.51 13.42 -20.96
N GLU A 23 6.70 12.13 -21.20
CA GLU A 23 6.97 11.58 -22.53
C GLU A 23 5.74 11.28 -23.41
N ARG A 24 4.55 11.25 -22.86
CA ARG A 24 3.30 10.93 -23.60
C ARG A 24 2.55 12.13 -24.20
N ARG A 25 3.14 13.30 -24.31
CA ARG A 25 2.47 14.59 -24.56
C ARG A 25 2.06 14.91 -26.00
N LYS A 26 1.94 14.02 -26.96
CA LYS A 26 1.50 14.47 -28.31
C LYS A 26 0.15 13.94 -28.82
N GLY A 27 -0.49 12.97 -28.19
CA GLY A 27 -1.71 12.33 -28.76
C GLY A 27 -3.03 12.51 -27.99
N GLU A 28 -3.03 12.79 -26.67
CA GLU A 28 -4.24 12.62 -25.84
C GLU A 28 -4.61 13.84 -24.97
N LYS A 29 -4.49 15.04 -25.50
CA LYS A 29 -4.60 16.30 -24.72
C LYS A 29 -5.94 16.58 -24.03
N LYS A 30 -7.05 15.96 -24.42
CA LYS A 30 -8.39 16.32 -23.89
C LYS A 30 -8.88 15.40 -22.77
N PHE A 31 -8.59 14.12 -22.83
CA PHE A 31 -8.98 13.16 -21.78
C PHE A 31 -8.06 13.22 -20.56
N MET A 32 -6.76 13.42 -20.79
CA MET A 32 -5.74 13.53 -19.74
C MET A 32 -5.88 14.75 -18.82
N LYS A 33 -6.38 15.89 -19.29
CA LYS A 33 -6.54 17.09 -18.42
C LYS A 33 -7.46 16.86 -17.23
N LYS A 34 -8.53 16.07 -17.38
CA LYS A 34 -9.47 15.78 -16.29
C LYS A 34 -8.94 14.71 -15.33
N THR A 35 -8.25 13.72 -15.86
CA THR A 35 -7.64 12.63 -15.09
C THR A 35 -6.36 13.09 -14.39
N MET A 36 -5.51 13.90 -15.05
CA MET A 36 -4.32 14.49 -14.45
C MET A 36 -4.65 15.48 -13.32
N LYS A 37 -5.71 16.28 -13.44
CA LYS A 37 -6.14 17.15 -12.34
C LYS A 37 -6.52 16.32 -11.11
N LYS A 38 -7.14 15.14 -11.29
CA LYS A 38 -7.47 14.22 -10.20
C LYS A 38 -6.23 13.49 -9.65
N LEU A 39 -5.28 13.13 -10.51
CA LEU A 39 -4.03 12.47 -10.10
C LEU A 39 -3.08 13.45 -9.41
N VAL A 40 -2.95 14.69 -9.93
CA VAL A 40 -2.20 15.76 -9.28
C VAL A 40 -2.84 16.15 -7.95
N ALA A 41 -4.19 16.14 -7.86
CA ALA A 41 -4.89 16.34 -6.60
C ALA A 41 -4.62 15.18 -5.62
N LEU A 42 -4.54 13.93 -6.08
CA LEU A 42 -4.25 12.76 -5.24
C LEU A 42 -2.78 12.78 -4.74
N VAL A 43 -1.83 13.11 -5.62
CA VAL A 43 -0.41 13.29 -5.26
C VAL A 43 -0.21 14.53 -4.40
N ALA A 44 -0.99 15.61 -4.65
CA ALA A 44 -0.98 16.79 -3.79
C ALA A 44 -1.63 16.52 -2.43
N ILE A 45 -2.66 15.68 -2.35
CA ILE A 45 -3.25 15.22 -1.08
C ILE A 45 -2.25 14.36 -0.32
N PHE A 46 -1.50 13.47 -0.99
CA PHE A 46 -0.42 12.70 -0.35
C PHE A 46 0.78 13.59 0.05
N ALA A 47 1.15 14.55 -0.78
CA ALA A 47 2.18 15.54 -0.45
C ALA A 47 1.71 16.55 0.61
N MET A 48 0.42 16.93 0.62
CA MET A 48 -0.17 17.77 1.66
C MET A 48 -0.42 17.00 2.97
N LEU A 49 -0.63 15.69 2.94
CA LEU A 49 -0.65 14.87 4.14
C LEU A 49 0.72 14.79 4.83
N ILE A 50 1.81 15.06 4.08
CA ILE A 50 3.16 15.18 4.64
C ILE A 50 3.47 16.64 5.04
N THR A 51 2.80 17.64 4.44
CA THR A 51 3.08 19.06 4.68
C THR A 51 1.99 19.83 5.39
N ALA A 52 0.75 19.33 5.39
CA ALA A 52 -0.33 19.88 6.21
C ALA A 52 -0.39 19.15 7.56
N ILE A 53 0.70 19.21 8.31
CA ILE A 53 0.58 19.23 9.76
C ILE A 53 -0.09 20.55 10.05
N PRO A 54 -1.34 20.62 10.52
CA PRO A 54 -1.88 21.87 10.99
C PRO A 54 -0.96 22.30 12.12
N VAL A 55 -0.14 23.32 11.86
CA VAL A 55 0.59 24.06 12.90
C VAL A 55 -0.45 24.86 13.66
N SER A 56 -1.28 24.18 14.41
CA SER A 56 -2.12 24.75 15.45
C SER A 56 -2.03 23.92 16.70
N ALA A 57 -0.81 23.88 17.23
CA ALA A 57 -0.55 23.61 18.62
C ALA A 57 0.82 24.18 18.93
N ALA A 58 0.88 25.48 19.13
CA ALA A 58 1.86 26.04 19.99
C ALA A 58 1.87 25.21 21.28
N ASN A 59 3.04 24.68 21.67
CA ASN A 59 3.37 24.01 22.92
C ASN A 59 3.06 22.52 23.10
N ASP A 60 3.11 21.67 22.05
CA ASP A 60 3.41 20.25 22.31
C ASP A 60 4.40 19.72 21.27
N ALA A 61 5.61 20.26 21.35
CA ALA A 61 6.75 19.88 20.49
C ALA A 61 7.20 18.42 20.68
N ALA A 62 6.56 17.66 21.57
CA ALA A 62 6.96 16.31 21.95
C ALA A 62 6.16 15.19 21.27
N THR A 63 5.05 15.49 20.61
CA THR A 63 4.20 14.44 20.03
C THR A 63 3.86 14.69 18.58
N HIS A 64 4.79 14.46 17.66
CA HIS A 64 4.48 14.42 16.24
C HIS A 64 3.46 13.29 15.99
N THR A 65 2.17 13.64 16.14
CA THR A 65 1.07 12.69 15.97
C THR A 65 0.31 12.98 14.69
N TRP A 66 0.20 11.97 13.86
CA TRP A 66 -0.71 11.95 12.72
C TRP A 66 -1.72 10.83 12.92
N VAL A 67 -3.01 11.12 12.72
CA VAL A 67 -4.11 10.16 12.78
C VAL A 67 -4.98 10.37 11.55
N THR A 68 -5.28 9.30 10.80
CA THR A 68 -6.19 9.38 9.67
C THR A 68 -7.64 9.53 10.14
N ASP A 69 -8.43 10.35 9.47
CA ASP A 69 -9.87 10.55 9.74
C ASP A 69 -10.73 9.46 9.09
N LYS A 70 -10.22 8.82 8.03
CA LYS A 70 -10.92 7.79 7.28
C LYS A 70 -9.97 6.67 6.88
N LEU A 71 -10.41 5.44 7.07
CA LEU A 71 -9.68 4.24 6.73
C LEU A 71 -10.58 3.28 5.95
N VAL A 72 -10.12 2.84 4.79
CA VAL A 72 -10.87 1.92 3.92
C VAL A 72 -9.98 0.76 3.50
N GLY A 73 -10.47 -0.45 3.67
CA GLY A 73 -9.74 -1.66 3.28
C GLY A 73 -10.66 -2.86 3.09
N TYR A 74 -10.04 -4.02 2.92
CA TYR A 74 -10.71 -5.28 2.66
C TYR A 74 -10.33 -6.31 3.70
N VAL A 75 -11.23 -7.27 3.95
CA VAL A 75 -10.94 -8.43 4.78
C VAL A 75 -9.84 -9.25 4.12
N PRO A 76 -8.74 -9.57 4.82
CA PRO A 76 -7.69 -10.43 4.26
C PRO A 76 -8.21 -11.84 4.00
N VAL A 77 -7.69 -12.49 2.95
CA VAL A 77 -8.02 -13.87 2.60
C VAL A 77 -6.72 -14.66 2.49
N LYS A 78 -6.45 -15.49 3.49
CA LYS A 78 -5.26 -16.35 3.59
C LYS A 78 -3.90 -15.62 3.70
N SER A 79 -3.85 -14.30 3.71
CA SER A 79 -2.62 -13.58 4.03
C SER A 79 -2.53 -13.28 5.52
N ASP A 80 -1.31 -13.27 6.02
CA ASP A 80 -1.03 -12.89 7.40
C ASP A 80 -1.11 -11.37 7.51
N ALA A 81 -2.26 -10.89 8.00
CA ALA A 81 -2.41 -9.53 8.49
C ALA A 81 -2.16 -8.39 7.50
N LYS A 82 -3.16 -8.08 6.68
CA LYS A 82 -3.25 -6.74 6.09
C LYS A 82 -3.34 -5.72 7.21
N GLN A 83 -2.34 -4.87 7.29
CA GLN A 83 -2.28 -3.77 8.23
C GLN A 83 -2.62 -2.48 7.51
N LEU A 84 -3.63 -1.77 7.98
CA LEU A 84 -4.00 -0.45 7.49
C LEU A 84 -3.42 0.59 8.44
N SER A 85 -2.59 1.51 7.94
CA SER A 85 -1.96 2.55 8.76
C SER A 85 -3.02 3.48 9.32
N LEU A 86 -3.20 3.45 10.63
CA LEU A 86 -4.18 4.26 11.37
C LEU A 86 -3.56 5.55 11.87
N ALA A 87 -2.40 5.45 12.51
CA ALA A 87 -1.71 6.59 13.09
C ALA A 87 -0.21 6.35 13.24
N THR A 88 0.52 7.47 13.35
CA THR A 88 1.92 7.51 13.81
C THR A 88 2.04 8.52 14.94
N THR A 89 2.83 8.23 15.96
CA THR A 89 3.03 9.13 17.08
C THR A 89 4.38 8.90 17.78
N MET A 90 5.00 9.98 18.26
CA MET A 90 6.15 9.94 19.16
C MET A 90 5.71 9.96 20.64
N ALA A 91 4.41 10.08 20.91
CA ALA A 91 3.90 10.07 22.29
C ALA A 91 4.10 8.71 22.95
N LYS A 92 4.64 8.74 24.18
CA LYS A 92 4.77 7.53 25.01
C LYS A 92 3.40 6.97 25.39
N ASN A 93 2.45 7.85 25.74
CA ASN A 93 1.10 7.48 26.18
C ASN A 93 0.09 7.68 25.06
N VAL A 94 -0.29 6.59 24.42
CA VAL A 94 -1.35 6.53 23.42
C VAL A 94 -2.31 5.40 23.78
N SER A 95 -3.61 5.67 23.70
CA SER A 95 -4.64 4.63 23.84
C SER A 95 -5.53 4.63 22.61
N VAL A 96 -5.87 3.42 22.15
CA VAL A 96 -6.72 3.24 20.96
C VAL A 96 -7.86 2.28 21.27
N LYS A 97 -9.08 2.70 20.99
CA LYS A 97 -10.30 1.90 21.21
C LYS A 97 -11.07 1.73 19.91
N VAL A 98 -11.36 0.50 19.55
CA VAL A 98 -12.23 0.14 18.42
C VAL A 98 -13.66 0.00 18.96
N ALA A 99 -14.61 0.76 18.41
CA ALA A 99 -16.01 0.72 18.88
C ALA A 99 -16.66 -0.65 18.65
N ASN A 100 -16.34 -1.30 17.52
CA ASN A 100 -16.78 -2.67 17.24
C ASN A 100 -15.56 -3.58 16.95
N PRO A 101 -15.05 -4.31 17.96
CA PRO A 101 -13.86 -5.16 17.83
C PRO A 101 -14.07 -6.40 16.94
N LYS A 102 -15.32 -6.72 16.56
CA LYS A 102 -15.61 -7.77 15.56
C LYS A 102 -15.16 -7.37 14.15
N ILE A 103 -15.08 -6.06 13.85
CA ILE A 103 -14.65 -5.55 12.53
C ILE A 103 -13.14 -5.59 12.37
N GLY A 104 -12.38 -5.37 13.44
CA GLY A 104 -10.92 -5.41 13.41
C GLY A 104 -10.28 -5.22 14.78
N LYS A 105 -8.96 -5.28 14.81
CA LYS A 105 -8.14 -5.06 16.00
C LYS A 105 -7.06 -4.03 15.73
N ILE A 106 -6.47 -3.51 16.82
CA ILE A 106 -5.29 -2.65 16.75
C ILE A 106 -4.03 -3.48 16.96
N VAL A 107 -3.00 -3.15 16.19
CA VAL A 107 -1.63 -3.65 16.35
C VAL A 107 -0.71 -2.44 16.46
N TYR A 108 0.24 -2.51 17.38
CA TYR A 108 1.28 -1.51 17.56
C TYR A 108 2.60 -2.04 17.04
N GLU A 109 3.34 -1.18 16.38
CA GLU A 109 4.72 -1.42 15.98
C GLU A 109 5.57 -0.30 16.58
N ASP A 110 6.43 -0.65 17.52
CA ASP A 110 7.32 0.29 18.20
C ASP A 110 8.62 0.42 17.41
N LEU A 111 8.86 1.61 16.88
CA LEU A 111 10.13 2.01 16.28
C LEU A 111 10.93 2.81 17.31
N THR A 112 12.25 3.02 17.05
CA THR A 112 13.17 3.66 18.00
C THR A 112 12.66 5.00 18.55
N PHE A 113 11.98 5.80 17.71
CA PHE A 113 11.51 7.14 18.15
C PHE A 113 10.02 7.36 17.93
N MET A 114 9.30 6.40 17.34
CA MET A 114 7.87 6.55 17.07
C MET A 114 7.15 5.22 17.19
N LYS A 115 5.86 5.30 17.39
CA LYS A 115 4.95 4.17 17.39
C LYS A 115 4.08 4.24 16.14
N LEU A 116 4.04 3.16 15.36
CA LEU A 116 3.08 2.97 14.30
C LEU A 116 1.87 2.23 14.87
N ILE A 117 0.70 2.67 14.49
CA ILE A 117 -0.56 2.10 14.94
C ILE A 117 -1.33 1.65 13.71
N HIS A 118 -1.64 0.36 13.67
CA HIS A 118 -2.30 -0.26 12.55
C HIS A 118 -3.66 -0.81 12.94
N PHE A 119 -4.62 -0.70 12.03
CA PHE A 119 -5.89 -1.41 12.11
C PHE A 119 -5.81 -2.67 11.25
N VAL A 120 -6.07 -3.82 11.84
CA VAL A 120 -6.11 -5.12 11.16
C VAL A 120 -7.56 -5.54 10.98
N PRO A 121 -8.08 -5.56 9.73
CA PRO A 121 -9.45 -5.99 9.44
C PRO A 121 -9.67 -7.46 9.80
N LYS A 122 -10.84 -7.78 10.37
CA LYS A 122 -11.29 -9.15 10.67
C LYS A 122 -12.56 -9.52 9.92
N ARG A 123 -13.47 -8.56 9.74
CA ARG A 123 -14.78 -8.77 9.14
C ARG A 123 -15.22 -7.52 8.39
N ALA A 124 -15.95 -7.69 7.29
CA ALA A 124 -16.57 -6.60 6.58
C ALA A 124 -17.61 -5.87 7.47
N GLY A 125 -17.63 -4.55 7.36
CA GLY A 125 -18.52 -3.68 8.13
C GLY A 125 -17.92 -2.31 8.38
N LYS A 126 -18.56 -1.53 9.23
CA LYS A 126 -18.13 -0.18 9.62
C LYS A 126 -17.87 -0.13 11.12
N THR A 127 -16.87 0.63 11.53
CA THR A 127 -16.58 0.93 12.94
C THR A 127 -15.94 2.30 13.06
N VAL A 128 -15.86 2.80 14.27
CA VAL A 128 -15.09 4.00 14.60
C VAL A 128 -13.93 3.58 15.49
N VAL A 129 -12.75 4.11 15.21
CA VAL A 129 -11.59 3.98 16.08
C VAL A 129 -11.36 5.31 16.77
N THR A 130 -11.25 5.29 18.08
CA THR A 130 -10.93 6.47 18.90
C THR A 130 -9.47 6.35 19.36
N THR A 131 -8.63 7.30 18.95
CA THR A 131 -7.23 7.41 19.37
C THR A 131 -7.08 8.58 20.33
N LYS A 132 -6.55 8.35 21.54
CA LYS A 132 -6.24 9.39 22.52
C LYS A 132 -4.73 9.53 22.65
N VAL A 133 -4.24 10.75 22.49
CA VAL A 133 -2.82 11.11 22.64
C VAL A 133 -2.76 12.34 23.56
N GLY A 134 -2.28 12.13 24.79
CA GLY A 134 -2.37 13.14 25.83
C GLY A 134 -3.81 13.59 26.07
N LYS A 135 -4.08 14.89 25.96
CA LYS A 135 -5.44 15.48 26.10
C LYS A 135 -6.25 15.47 24.80
N LYS A 136 -5.66 15.13 23.66
CA LYS A 136 -6.31 15.13 22.35
C LYS A 136 -7.00 13.80 22.06
N THR A 137 -8.16 13.88 21.43
CA THR A 137 -8.94 12.70 21.00
C THR A 137 -9.24 12.81 19.51
N PHE A 138 -8.90 11.77 18.76
CA PHE A 138 -9.12 11.66 17.32
C PHE A 138 -10.11 10.54 17.05
N LYS A 139 -10.95 10.70 16.02
CA LYS A 139 -11.88 9.67 15.56
C LYS A 139 -11.58 9.32 14.12
N THR A 140 -11.40 8.04 13.84
CA THR A 140 -11.21 7.49 12.50
C THR A 140 -12.42 6.67 12.10
N ASN A 141 -13.06 7.02 11.00
CA ASN A 141 -14.15 6.23 10.41
C ASN A 141 -13.54 5.09 9.59
N VAL A 142 -13.78 3.87 9.99
CA VAL A 142 -13.24 2.67 9.32
C VAL A 142 -14.35 1.97 8.56
N THR A 143 -14.10 1.69 7.27
CA THR A 143 -14.96 0.85 6.43
C THR A 143 -14.15 -0.33 5.92
N VAL A 144 -14.57 -1.53 6.23
CA VAL A 144 -13.98 -2.79 5.75
C VAL A 144 -14.94 -3.45 4.79
N TYR A 145 -14.50 -3.70 3.56
CA TYR A 145 -15.24 -4.42 2.55
C TYR A 145 -14.92 -5.91 2.57
N LYS A 146 -15.82 -6.73 2.01
CA LYS A 146 -15.48 -8.11 1.67
C LYS A 146 -14.37 -8.09 0.63
N TYR A 147 -13.49 -9.08 0.69
CA TYR A 147 -12.44 -9.26 -0.31
C TYR A 147 -13.00 -9.25 -1.73
N THR A 148 -12.31 -8.57 -2.61
CA THR A 148 -12.62 -8.53 -4.04
C THR A 148 -11.29 -8.56 -4.80
N ASP A 149 -11.11 -9.60 -5.61
CA ASP A 149 -9.95 -9.77 -6.46
C ASP A 149 -9.83 -8.61 -7.49
N PRO A 150 -8.73 -7.84 -7.46
CA PRO A 150 -8.57 -6.64 -8.27
C PRO A 150 -8.12 -6.89 -9.72
N ILE A 151 -7.76 -8.14 -10.08
CA ILE A 151 -7.16 -8.41 -11.40
C ILE A 151 -7.95 -9.44 -12.20
N SER A 152 -7.91 -9.31 -13.52
CA SER A 152 -8.41 -10.34 -14.47
C SER A 152 -7.32 -11.36 -14.80
N SER A 153 -6.05 -10.93 -14.85
CA SER A 153 -4.90 -11.79 -15.06
C SER A 153 -3.60 -11.12 -14.63
N VAL A 154 -2.56 -11.93 -14.43
CA VAL A 154 -1.17 -11.46 -14.36
C VAL A 154 -0.29 -12.27 -15.30
N LYS A 155 0.56 -11.59 -16.06
CA LYS A 155 1.63 -12.23 -16.85
C LYS A 155 2.93 -12.15 -16.04
N VAL A 156 3.57 -13.30 -15.80
CA VAL A 156 4.84 -13.45 -15.08
C VAL A 156 5.85 -14.05 -16.07
N GLY A 157 6.76 -13.22 -16.57
CA GLY A 157 7.59 -13.59 -17.72
C GLY A 157 6.69 -13.96 -18.90
N ASP A 158 6.78 -15.19 -19.41
CA ASP A 158 5.94 -15.69 -20.51
C ASP A 158 4.68 -16.43 -20.04
N THR A 159 4.51 -16.65 -18.74
CA THR A 159 3.36 -17.38 -18.18
C THR A 159 2.23 -16.43 -17.84
N THR A 160 1.02 -16.67 -18.37
CA THR A 160 -0.18 -15.94 -17.99
C THR A 160 -0.96 -16.73 -16.94
N ILE A 161 -1.29 -16.08 -15.83
CA ILE A 161 -2.04 -16.63 -14.71
C ILE A 161 -3.39 -15.92 -14.66
N SER A 162 -4.48 -16.68 -14.66
CA SER A 162 -5.83 -16.14 -14.54
C SER A 162 -6.03 -15.48 -13.17
N GLY A 163 -6.71 -14.34 -13.13
CA GLY A 163 -7.15 -13.69 -11.89
C GLY A 163 -8.03 -14.57 -11.03
N SER A 164 -8.72 -15.57 -11.62
CA SER A 164 -9.52 -16.54 -10.85
C SER A 164 -8.72 -17.30 -9.78
N LYS A 165 -7.39 -17.42 -9.93
CA LYS A 165 -6.51 -17.95 -8.89
C LYS A 165 -6.53 -17.11 -7.60
N PHE A 166 -6.85 -15.81 -7.72
CA PHE A 166 -7.01 -14.89 -6.60
C PHE A 166 -8.45 -14.75 -6.10
N ALA A 167 -9.42 -15.45 -6.69
CA ALA A 167 -10.83 -15.28 -6.31
C ALA A 167 -11.12 -15.61 -4.83
N LYS A 168 -10.33 -16.52 -4.23
CA LYS A 168 -10.48 -16.96 -2.83
C LYS A 168 -9.19 -16.85 -2.02
N THR A 169 -8.21 -16.12 -2.52
CA THR A 169 -6.94 -15.89 -1.83
C THR A 169 -6.29 -14.60 -2.36
N ASP A 170 -5.63 -13.87 -1.50
CA ASP A 170 -4.79 -12.73 -1.86
C ASP A 170 -3.31 -13.15 -2.08
N ARG A 171 -3.03 -14.46 -2.03
CA ARG A 171 -1.67 -15.01 -2.20
C ARG A 171 -1.67 -16.22 -3.12
N ILE A 172 -0.75 -16.24 -4.10
CA ILE A 172 -0.46 -17.40 -4.93
C ILE A 172 1.02 -17.78 -4.82
N TYR A 173 1.30 -19.02 -5.19
CA TYR A 173 2.66 -19.58 -5.16
C TYR A 173 3.09 -19.94 -6.58
N LEU A 174 4.33 -19.58 -6.91
CA LEU A 174 5.00 -19.97 -8.15
C LEU A 174 6.26 -20.77 -7.82
N ASP A 175 6.63 -21.65 -8.72
CA ASP A 175 7.86 -22.45 -8.60
C ASP A 175 9.08 -21.53 -8.69
N TYR A 176 9.85 -21.43 -7.60
CA TYR A 176 11.05 -20.62 -7.52
C TYR A 176 12.10 -21.07 -8.53
N ASP A 177 12.32 -22.39 -8.69
CA ASP A 177 13.40 -22.93 -9.53
C ASP A 177 13.19 -22.57 -11.00
N LYS A 178 11.94 -22.41 -11.43
CA LYS A 178 11.61 -21.94 -12.79
C LYS A 178 12.11 -20.50 -13.07
N TYR A 179 12.18 -19.65 -12.05
CA TYR A 179 12.45 -18.22 -12.19
C TYR A 179 13.76 -17.78 -11.54
N ALA A 180 14.38 -18.60 -10.70
CA ALA A 180 15.59 -18.27 -9.95
C ALA A 180 16.72 -17.79 -10.86
N GLY A 181 17.36 -16.68 -10.49
CA GLY A 181 18.45 -16.07 -11.24
C GLY A 181 18.04 -15.43 -12.58
N LYS A 182 16.73 -15.33 -12.85
CA LYS A 182 16.20 -14.70 -14.09
C LYS A 182 15.65 -13.32 -13.82
N THR A 183 15.79 -12.45 -14.81
CA THR A 183 15.09 -11.17 -14.87
C THR A 183 13.78 -11.37 -15.60
N ILE A 184 12.67 -11.09 -14.95
CA ILE A 184 11.32 -11.26 -15.49
C ILE A 184 10.57 -9.92 -15.58
N ASN A 185 9.51 -9.92 -16.39
CA ASN A 185 8.55 -8.82 -16.42
C ASN A 185 7.24 -9.30 -15.79
N LEU A 186 6.59 -8.42 -15.03
CA LEU A 186 5.25 -8.64 -14.48
C LEU A 186 4.29 -7.64 -15.13
N LYS A 187 3.12 -8.12 -15.57
CA LYS A 187 2.06 -7.27 -16.11
C LYS A 187 0.72 -7.68 -15.51
N PHE A 188 0.09 -6.76 -14.80
CA PHE A 188 -1.22 -6.95 -14.18
C PHE A 188 -2.30 -6.32 -15.04
N ASN A 189 -3.28 -7.11 -15.48
CA ASN A 189 -4.50 -6.63 -16.11
C ASN A 189 -5.56 -6.45 -15.00
N THR A 190 -5.83 -5.21 -14.64
CA THR A 190 -6.79 -4.89 -13.57
C THR A 190 -8.23 -5.05 -14.06
N LYS A 191 -9.14 -5.37 -13.13
CA LYS A 191 -10.58 -5.29 -13.36
C LYS A 191 -11.05 -3.83 -13.40
N LYS A 192 -12.28 -3.62 -13.85
CA LYS A 192 -12.91 -2.30 -13.84
C LYS A 192 -12.82 -1.67 -12.44
N ASP A 193 -12.57 -0.37 -12.41
CA ASP A 193 -12.43 0.46 -11.21
C ASP A 193 -11.20 0.16 -10.33
N TRP A 194 -10.32 -0.75 -10.75
CA TRP A 194 -9.08 -1.04 -10.04
C TRP A 194 -7.86 -0.45 -10.73
N TYR A 195 -6.95 0.05 -9.94
CA TYR A 195 -5.67 0.61 -10.39
C TYR A 195 -4.52 -0.06 -9.64
N CYS A 196 -3.47 -0.45 -10.37
CA CYS A 196 -2.25 -0.99 -9.79
C CYS A 196 -1.34 0.17 -9.37
N CYS A 197 -1.16 0.36 -8.06
CA CYS A 197 -0.42 1.49 -7.51
C CYS A 197 1.09 1.29 -7.59
N TYR A 198 1.59 0.22 -6.97
CA TYR A 198 3.02 -0.10 -6.91
C TYR A 198 3.22 -1.57 -6.53
N MET A 199 4.48 -2.00 -6.59
CA MET A 199 4.93 -3.32 -6.13
C MET A 199 6.13 -3.17 -5.22
N GLU A 200 6.15 -3.95 -4.16
CA GLU A 200 7.28 -4.13 -3.25
C GLU A 200 7.79 -5.56 -3.35
N LEU A 201 9.11 -5.72 -3.23
CA LEU A 201 9.73 -7.03 -3.10
C LEU A 201 10.15 -7.24 -1.67
N LYS A 202 9.72 -8.34 -1.08
CA LYS A 202 9.96 -8.68 0.32
C LYS A 202 10.50 -10.10 0.45
N ASP A 203 11.26 -10.34 1.51
CA ASP A 203 11.54 -11.70 1.98
C ASP A 203 10.38 -12.23 2.86
N LYS A 204 10.52 -13.46 3.37
CA LYS A 204 9.54 -14.08 4.27
C LYS A 204 9.35 -13.32 5.60
N ASP A 205 10.35 -12.56 6.02
CA ASP A 205 10.38 -11.79 7.27
C ASP A 205 9.90 -10.34 7.07
N GLY A 206 9.51 -9.99 5.83
CA GLY A 206 8.98 -8.68 5.47
C GLY A 206 10.06 -7.64 5.17
N ASN A 207 11.34 -8.03 5.10
CA ASN A 207 12.42 -7.11 4.74
C ASN A 207 12.40 -6.80 3.24
N ASP A 208 12.81 -5.59 2.88
CA ASP A 208 12.94 -5.19 1.48
C ASP A 208 14.03 -5.97 0.76
N ILE A 209 13.70 -6.53 -0.40
CA ILE A 209 14.66 -7.14 -1.31
C ILE A 209 15.12 -6.08 -2.31
N PRO A 210 16.41 -5.72 -2.35
CA PRO A 210 16.95 -4.76 -3.32
C PRO A 210 16.72 -5.25 -4.75
N ASN A 211 16.17 -4.39 -5.59
CA ASN A 211 15.91 -4.72 -7.00
C ASN A 211 15.79 -3.46 -7.86
N LEU A 212 16.26 -3.52 -9.09
CA LEU A 212 16.17 -2.42 -10.05
C LEU A 212 14.90 -2.55 -10.90
N ILE A 213 13.75 -2.29 -10.30
CA ILE A 213 12.45 -2.42 -10.97
C ILE A 213 12.12 -1.13 -11.71
N LYS A 214 11.75 -1.25 -12.99
CA LYS A 214 11.15 -0.17 -13.77
C LYS A 214 9.64 -0.35 -13.83
N GLN A 215 8.91 0.45 -13.06
CA GLN A 215 7.46 0.50 -13.13
C GLN A 215 7.02 1.32 -14.33
N LYS A 216 6.10 0.79 -15.12
CA LYS A 216 5.41 1.48 -16.21
C LYS A 216 3.93 1.62 -15.87
N GLU A 217 3.27 2.60 -16.47
CA GLU A 217 1.82 2.76 -16.35
C GLU A 217 1.05 1.46 -16.68
N GLY A 218 -0.13 1.29 -16.07
CA GLY A 218 -1.00 0.14 -16.31
C GLY A 218 -0.52 -1.14 -15.63
N GLY A 219 0.22 -1.05 -14.51
CA GLY A 219 0.59 -2.21 -13.71
C GLY A 219 1.65 -3.10 -14.37
N SER A 220 2.54 -2.52 -15.16
CA SER A 220 3.69 -3.24 -15.74
C SER A 220 4.97 -2.94 -14.97
N PHE A 221 5.69 -4.00 -14.58
CA PHE A 221 6.97 -3.94 -13.89
C PHE A 221 8.02 -4.68 -14.70
N LYS A 222 9.11 -4.01 -15.07
CA LYS A 222 10.19 -4.58 -15.85
C LYS A 222 11.47 -4.69 -15.04
N GLY A 223 12.27 -5.69 -15.36
CA GLY A 223 13.59 -5.86 -14.75
C GLY A 223 13.52 -6.45 -13.33
N VAL A 224 12.50 -7.25 -13.03
CA VAL A 224 12.38 -7.93 -11.73
C VAL A 224 13.34 -9.13 -11.71
N TYR A 225 14.43 -9.01 -10.98
CA TYR A 225 15.41 -10.09 -10.82
C TYR A 225 15.02 -10.98 -9.66
N VAL A 226 14.77 -12.26 -9.94
CA VAL A 226 14.29 -13.23 -8.92
C VAL A 226 15.47 -13.83 -8.17
N HIS A 227 15.59 -13.50 -6.89
CA HIS A 227 16.66 -14.00 -6.00
C HIS A 227 16.12 -14.19 -4.56
N GLY A 228 16.97 -14.55 -3.61
CA GLY A 228 16.60 -14.67 -2.18
C GLY A 228 16.22 -16.07 -1.73
N GLY A 229 15.98 -17.01 -2.66
CA GLY A 229 15.66 -18.40 -2.35
C GLY A 229 14.17 -18.71 -2.26
N LYS A 230 13.85 -19.99 -2.18
CA LYS A 230 12.48 -20.50 -2.10
C LYS A 230 11.73 -19.92 -0.90
N GLY A 231 10.59 -19.30 -1.17
CA GLY A 231 9.77 -18.65 -0.14
C GLY A 231 10.27 -17.29 0.34
N ASN A 232 11.50 -16.89 -0.02
CA ASN A 232 12.10 -15.61 0.38
C ASN A 232 12.05 -14.54 -0.72
N PHE A 233 11.38 -14.80 -1.84
CA PHE A 233 11.12 -13.82 -2.89
C PHE A 233 9.62 -13.64 -3.04
N ILE A 234 9.12 -12.50 -2.57
CA ILE A 234 7.70 -12.19 -2.51
C ILE A 234 7.47 -10.87 -3.22
N CYS A 235 6.61 -10.88 -4.23
CA CYS A 235 6.09 -9.66 -4.85
C CYS A 235 4.77 -9.30 -4.16
N ASN A 236 4.73 -8.18 -3.43
CA ASN A 236 3.52 -7.60 -2.88
C ASN A 236 3.06 -6.45 -3.79
N ILE A 237 1.91 -6.61 -4.39
CA ILE A 237 1.37 -5.66 -5.35
C ILE A 237 0.16 -4.98 -4.74
N VAL A 238 0.20 -3.65 -4.69
CA VAL A 238 -0.84 -2.81 -4.10
C VAL A 238 -1.76 -2.27 -5.18
N PHE A 239 -3.05 -2.48 -4.99
CA PHE A 239 -4.13 -2.01 -5.86
C PHE A 239 -5.06 -1.09 -5.10
N GLU A 240 -5.55 -0.04 -5.76
CA GLU A 240 -6.58 0.85 -5.24
C GLU A 240 -7.87 0.69 -6.05
N ASN A 241 -8.99 0.56 -5.36
CA ASN A 241 -10.31 0.64 -5.99
C ASN A 241 -10.70 2.12 -6.12
N MET A 242 -10.76 2.62 -7.35
CA MET A 242 -11.00 4.03 -7.66
C MET A 242 -12.38 4.51 -7.23
N LYS A 243 -13.35 3.59 -7.04
CA LYS A 243 -14.73 3.91 -6.64
C LYS A 243 -14.86 4.13 -5.13
N ASN A 244 -14.31 3.23 -4.33
CA ASN A 244 -14.49 3.27 -2.86
C ASN A 244 -13.22 3.65 -2.10
N LYS A 245 -12.09 3.81 -2.80
CA LYS A 245 -10.77 4.15 -2.26
C LYS A 245 -10.18 3.09 -1.32
N GLY A 246 -10.71 1.87 -1.40
CA GLY A 246 -10.16 0.74 -0.66
C GLY A 246 -8.89 0.21 -1.31
N VAL A 247 -7.93 -0.17 -0.47
CA VAL A 247 -6.64 -0.72 -0.90
C VAL A 247 -6.65 -2.23 -0.71
N GLU A 248 -6.19 -2.95 -1.73
CA GLU A 248 -5.99 -4.39 -1.73
C GLU A 248 -4.55 -4.74 -2.08
N THR A 249 -3.98 -5.72 -1.42
CA THR A 249 -2.62 -6.21 -1.71
C THR A 249 -2.68 -7.67 -2.13
N LEU A 250 -2.14 -7.98 -3.30
CA LEU A 250 -1.91 -9.34 -3.74
C LEU A 250 -0.45 -9.72 -3.57
N SER A 251 -0.20 -10.96 -3.17
CA SER A 251 1.16 -11.50 -3.02
C SER A 251 1.41 -12.62 -4.01
N ILE A 252 2.54 -12.57 -4.71
CA ILE A 252 3.09 -13.68 -5.50
C ILE A 252 4.35 -14.16 -4.78
N VAL A 253 4.31 -15.37 -4.26
CA VAL A 253 5.42 -15.98 -3.53
C VAL A 253 6.10 -16.99 -4.42
N PHE A 254 7.41 -16.86 -4.61
CA PHE A 254 8.24 -17.81 -5.34
C PHE A 254 8.76 -18.86 -4.35
N LYS A 255 8.20 -20.08 -4.45
CA LYS A 255 8.42 -21.15 -3.46
C LYS A 255 8.98 -22.41 -4.11
#